data_75fcff7ae4606898c6edd779ff456805
#
_entry.id   75fcff7ae4606898c6edd779ff456805
#
_cell.length_a   1.000
_cell.length_b   1.000
_cell.length_c   1.000
_cell.angle_alpha   90.00
_cell.angle_beta   90.00
_cell.angle_gamma   90.00
#
_symmetry.space_group_name_H-M   'P 1'
#
loop_
_entity.id
_entity.type
_entity.pdbx_description
1 polymer ?
#
loop_
_entity_poly.entity_id
_entity_poly.type
_entity_poly.pdbx_seq_one_letter_code
_entity_poly.pdbx_strand_id
1 'polypeptide(L)'
;MASTRPSPVDGVRPPATADDLRQWETPYADALDRHAAREQIPLMVPGHGGDGLGLSARLAEFIGERPLQLDVPMLMDDIDLGEDSPLSRSLDLAAEAWGARRTWFLTGGASQGNRIAALAVRGLGANVLSQRSAHSSFSDGVLSAGLVPSFVLPSIDTDHGVAHGVSPAALDDALAAAAADGRAADAVYIVSPSYFGAVADVAGLARVAHAHGAPLIVDGAWGPHFGFHPDLPESPARLGADLVVSSTHKLGGSLTQSAMLHLGHGPFVDALEPLVERAVSITASTSTSALLQASLDIARHSLATGAELIGRSIVAADAFRDALRDDPRFGVLSDGFGAFDDIVAVDPLRVAIDVSSAGVSGHWLRQRLADTDGIFFEMSTATSLVALIGAGKTPDLQRAHRALAAAVDSEEAQTHRSRVADHGFPALPDPGALQMSPRDAFFADTELVPAADAVGRISADTLAAYPPGIPNLIPGEEITAQTVAFLRAVAGSPSGYVRGAADPGVEQFRVTRLG
;
A
#
# COMPACT_ATOMS: atom_id res chain seq x y z
N MET A 1 39.72 -5.82 -17.68
CA MET A 1 38.71 -6.24 -18.69
C MET A 1 37.71 -5.13 -18.81
N ALA A 2 37.45 -4.60 -19.99
CA ALA A 2 36.53 -3.49 -20.17
C ALA A 2 35.10 -3.93 -19.74
N SER A 3 34.51 -3.19 -18.78
CA SER A 3 33.12 -3.34 -18.39
C SER A 3 32.24 -3.08 -19.60
N THR A 4 31.68 -4.14 -20.17
CA THR A 4 30.61 -4.02 -21.16
C THR A 4 29.38 -3.50 -20.44
N ARG A 5 29.06 -2.21 -20.62
CA ARG A 5 27.72 -1.71 -20.25
C ARG A 5 26.69 -2.65 -20.89
N PRO A 6 25.66 -3.08 -20.14
CA PRO A 6 24.58 -3.84 -20.74
C PRO A 6 23.99 -3.00 -21.89
N SER A 7 23.72 -3.68 -23.03
CA SER A 7 23.04 -3.06 -24.16
C SER A 7 21.75 -2.40 -23.69
N PRO A 8 21.35 -1.24 -24.28
CA PRO A 8 20.08 -0.61 -23.95
C PRO A 8 18.96 -1.63 -24.08
N VAL A 9 18.10 -1.71 -23.08
CA VAL A 9 16.87 -2.51 -23.18
C VAL A 9 16.05 -1.88 -24.31
N ASP A 10 15.68 -2.69 -25.31
CA ASP A 10 14.86 -2.21 -26.42
C ASP A 10 13.59 -1.56 -25.89
N GLY A 11 13.36 -0.28 -26.24
CA GLY A 11 12.19 0.50 -25.82
C GLY A 11 12.45 1.62 -24.83
N VAL A 12 13.71 1.92 -24.49
CA VAL A 12 14.09 3.08 -23.68
C VAL A 12 14.45 4.24 -24.61
N ARG A 13 13.66 5.32 -24.59
CA ARG A 13 13.86 6.50 -25.43
C ARG A 13 15.09 7.30 -24.94
N PRO A 14 16.00 7.74 -25.81
CA PRO A 14 17.08 8.62 -25.36
C PRO A 14 16.53 9.95 -24.84
N PRO A 15 17.18 10.54 -23.81
CA PRO A 15 16.72 11.77 -23.15
C PRO A 15 16.66 12.93 -24.13
N ALA A 16 15.59 13.75 -24.01
CA ALA A 16 15.31 14.88 -24.89
C ALA A 16 15.77 16.22 -24.29
N THR A 17 15.89 16.33 -22.96
CA THR A 17 16.24 17.55 -22.24
C THR A 17 17.40 17.32 -21.24
N ALA A 18 17.97 18.40 -20.70
CA ALA A 18 19.00 18.31 -19.65
C ALA A 18 18.44 17.69 -18.36
N ASP A 19 17.17 17.95 -18.03
CA ASP A 19 16.50 17.39 -16.86
C ASP A 19 16.23 15.90 -17.07
N ASP A 20 15.84 15.49 -18.28
CA ASP A 20 15.73 14.08 -18.64
C ASP A 20 17.07 13.36 -18.48
N LEU A 21 18.20 14.03 -18.82
CA LEU A 21 19.55 13.46 -18.66
C LEU A 21 19.86 13.12 -17.20
N ARG A 22 19.42 13.93 -16.23
CA ARG A 22 19.65 13.70 -14.81
C ARG A 22 18.94 12.45 -14.31
N GLN A 23 17.72 12.16 -14.78
CA GLN A 23 16.96 10.99 -14.38
C GLN A 23 17.55 9.66 -14.88
N TRP A 24 18.54 9.71 -15.81
CA TRP A 24 19.31 8.54 -16.27
C TRP A 24 20.43 8.12 -15.32
N GLU A 25 20.78 8.94 -14.33
CA GLU A 25 21.78 8.59 -13.32
C GLU A 25 21.20 7.65 -12.27
N THR A 26 22.03 6.77 -11.70
CA THR A 26 21.73 5.94 -10.53
C THR A 26 22.81 6.13 -9.48
N PRO A 27 22.90 7.33 -8.85
CA PRO A 27 24.08 7.72 -8.09
C PRO A 27 24.44 6.76 -6.96
N TYR A 28 23.44 6.29 -6.21
CA TYR A 28 23.65 5.38 -5.09
C TYR A 28 24.03 3.97 -5.58
N ALA A 29 23.32 3.42 -6.55
CA ALA A 29 23.64 2.11 -7.11
C ALA A 29 25.02 2.10 -7.78
N ASP A 30 25.36 3.16 -8.55
CA ASP A 30 26.69 3.31 -9.16
C ASP A 30 27.80 3.44 -8.11
N ALA A 31 27.53 4.06 -6.96
CA ALA A 31 28.51 4.15 -5.87
C ALA A 31 28.79 2.78 -5.24
N LEU A 32 27.73 1.96 -5.03
CA LEU A 32 27.91 0.58 -4.57
C LEU A 32 28.71 -0.27 -5.57
N ASP A 33 28.44 -0.12 -6.86
CA ASP A 33 29.19 -0.81 -7.92
C ASP A 33 30.66 -0.42 -7.92
N ARG A 34 30.98 0.88 -7.78
CA ARG A 34 32.36 1.35 -7.65
C ARG A 34 33.04 0.84 -6.39
N HIS A 35 32.30 0.80 -5.26
CA HIS A 35 32.82 0.27 -4.01
C HIS A 35 33.16 -1.22 -4.14
N ALA A 36 32.25 -2.03 -4.66
CA ALA A 36 32.43 -3.46 -4.84
C ALA A 36 33.55 -3.84 -5.85
N ALA A 37 33.93 -2.90 -6.75
CA ALA A 37 35.00 -3.10 -7.70
C ALA A 37 36.42 -2.83 -7.10
N ARG A 38 36.48 -2.29 -5.89
CA ARG A 38 37.78 -2.04 -5.20
C ARG A 38 38.36 -3.35 -4.65
N GLU A 39 39.68 -3.48 -4.66
CA GLU A 39 40.35 -4.51 -3.88
C GLU A 39 40.31 -4.12 -2.39
N GLN A 40 39.67 -4.96 -1.56
CA GLN A 40 39.36 -4.62 -0.18
C GLN A 40 39.74 -5.76 0.78
N ILE A 41 40.09 -5.36 2.00
CA ILE A 41 40.17 -6.28 3.16
C ILE A 41 39.12 -5.78 4.15
N PRO A 42 37.90 -6.33 4.17
CA PRO A 42 36.82 -5.85 5.01
C PRO A 42 37.05 -6.26 6.48
N LEU A 43 37.29 -5.27 7.34
CA LEU A 43 37.39 -5.42 8.79
C LEU A 43 36.22 -4.73 9.49
N MET A 44 35.04 -4.80 8.88
CA MET A 44 33.83 -4.14 9.30
C MET A 44 32.62 -5.06 9.13
N VAL A 45 31.45 -4.64 9.60
CA VAL A 45 30.14 -5.28 9.29
C VAL A 45 29.78 -5.03 7.83
N PRO A 46 28.96 -5.91 7.19
CA PRO A 46 28.44 -7.18 7.70
C PRO A 46 29.50 -8.28 7.80
N GLY A 47 29.28 -9.25 8.71
CA GLY A 47 30.25 -10.30 9.02
C GLY A 47 30.57 -11.29 7.90
N HIS A 48 29.85 -11.24 6.76
CA HIS A 48 30.18 -12.04 5.57
C HIS A 48 31.38 -11.45 4.78
N GLY A 49 31.80 -10.21 5.08
CA GLY A 49 32.98 -9.61 4.46
C GLY A 49 32.88 -9.39 2.94
N GLY A 50 31.71 -9.43 2.35
CA GLY A 50 31.48 -9.24 0.90
C GLY A 50 31.85 -10.47 0.05
N ASP A 51 32.11 -11.63 0.62
CA ASP A 51 32.51 -12.84 -0.10
C ASP A 51 31.77 -14.11 0.38
N GLY A 52 31.92 -15.19 -0.37
CA GLY A 52 31.36 -16.51 -0.08
C GLY A 52 32.28 -17.44 0.66
N LEU A 53 33.25 -16.94 1.43
CA LEU A 53 34.19 -17.78 2.14
C LEU A 53 33.72 -18.16 3.56
N GLY A 54 34.27 -19.23 4.10
CA GLY A 54 33.97 -19.67 5.46
C GLY A 54 32.48 -19.91 5.73
N LEU A 55 31.93 -19.27 6.77
CA LEU A 55 30.53 -19.42 7.16
C LEU A 55 29.54 -18.79 6.16
N SER A 56 30.01 -17.95 5.26
CA SER A 56 29.18 -17.28 4.24
C SER A 56 28.98 -18.13 2.97
N ALA A 57 29.64 -19.27 2.84
CA ALA A 57 29.57 -20.11 1.64
C ALA A 57 28.13 -20.52 1.26
N ARG A 58 27.33 -20.93 2.24
CA ARG A 58 25.92 -21.31 1.98
C ARG A 58 25.06 -20.11 1.57
N LEU A 59 25.33 -18.93 2.12
CA LEU A 59 24.64 -17.70 1.75
C LEU A 59 24.99 -17.31 0.31
N ALA A 60 26.29 -17.34 -0.06
CA ALA A 60 26.74 -17.06 -1.42
C ALA A 60 26.17 -18.06 -2.45
N GLU A 61 26.09 -19.36 -2.08
CA GLU A 61 25.42 -20.36 -2.92
C GLU A 61 23.95 -20.04 -3.18
N PHE A 62 23.25 -19.49 -2.18
CA PHE A 62 21.81 -19.23 -2.26
C PHE A 62 21.47 -17.95 -3.02
N ILE A 63 22.19 -16.84 -2.79
CA ILE A 63 21.88 -15.53 -3.38
C ILE A 63 22.91 -15.05 -4.41
N GLY A 64 24.03 -15.76 -4.59
CA GLY A 64 25.17 -15.33 -5.38
C GLY A 64 26.14 -14.44 -4.58
N GLU A 65 27.37 -14.26 -5.10
CA GLU A 65 28.39 -13.42 -4.44
C GLU A 65 28.12 -11.91 -4.63
N ARG A 66 27.54 -11.52 -5.78
CA ARG A 66 27.32 -10.10 -6.08
C ARG A 66 26.51 -9.37 -5.03
N PRO A 67 25.37 -9.89 -4.52
CA PRO A 67 24.65 -9.25 -3.41
C PRO A 67 25.49 -9.04 -2.16
N LEU A 68 26.40 -9.98 -1.81
CA LEU A 68 27.28 -9.83 -0.65
C LEU A 68 28.27 -8.68 -0.83
N GLN A 69 28.81 -8.49 -2.05
CA GLN A 69 29.71 -7.39 -2.38
C GLN A 69 29.04 -6.00 -2.32
N LEU A 70 27.71 -5.95 -2.54
CA LEU A 70 26.91 -4.73 -2.53
C LEU A 70 26.25 -4.45 -1.18
N ASP A 71 26.28 -5.41 -0.25
CA ASP A 71 25.71 -5.25 1.10
C ASP A 71 26.74 -4.61 2.02
N VAL A 72 26.78 -3.29 1.99
CA VAL A 72 27.73 -2.47 2.75
C VAL A 72 27.04 -1.80 3.94
N PRO A 73 27.78 -1.48 5.02
CA PRO A 73 27.21 -0.74 6.15
C PRO A 73 26.90 0.72 5.78
N MET A 74 26.14 1.38 6.65
CA MET A 74 25.93 2.84 6.59
C MET A 74 27.20 3.61 7.01
N LEU A 75 27.17 4.93 6.77
CA LEU A 75 28.22 5.89 7.11
C LEU A 75 29.53 5.61 6.35
N MET A 76 29.39 5.30 5.08
CA MET A 76 30.50 5.10 4.16
C MET A 76 30.79 6.40 3.39
N ASP A 77 32.05 6.83 3.46
CA ASP A 77 32.54 7.88 2.58
C ASP A 77 32.29 7.50 1.11
N ASP A 78 31.94 8.47 0.28
CA ASP A 78 31.63 8.31 -1.14
C ASP A 78 30.35 7.48 -1.45
N ILE A 79 29.53 7.12 -0.45
CA ILE A 79 28.26 6.39 -0.63
C ILE A 79 27.08 7.15 -0.01
N ASP A 80 27.04 7.27 1.31
CA ASP A 80 25.90 7.84 2.05
C ASP A 80 26.28 8.94 3.05
N LEU A 81 27.56 9.21 3.25
CA LEU A 81 28.04 10.23 4.18
C LEU A 81 28.21 11.58 3.50
N GLY A 82 27.62 12.63 4.08
CA GLY A 82 27.72 14.02 3.61
C GLY A 82 26.52 14.50 2.80
N GLU A 83 26.40 15.82 2.71
CA GLU A 83 25.26 16.49 2.05
C GLU A 83 25.20 16.23 0.53
N ASP A 84 26.33 16.10 -0.13
CA ASP A 84 26.46 15.82 -1.57
C ASP A 84 26.74 14.33 -1.86
N SER A 85 26.40 13.45 -0.93
CA SER A 85 26.62 12.03 -1.10
C SER A 85 25.79 11.44 -2.25
N PRO A 86 26.22 10.30 -2.83
CA PRO A 86 25.42 9.58 -3.81
C PRO A 86 24.00 9.27 -3.33
N LEU A 87 23.82 8.96 -2.03
CA LEU A 87 22.49 8.77 -1.46
C LEU A 87 21.66 10.06 -1.50
N SER A 88 22.23 11.21 -1.06
CA SER A 88 21.54 12.49 -1.10
C SER A 88 21.08 12.82 -2.52
N ARG A 89 21.96 12.67 -3.51
CA ARG A 89 21.63 12.89 -4.93
C ARG A 89 20.51 11.96 -5.43
N SER A 90 20.48 10.71 -5.00
CA SER A 90 19.40 9.78 -5.36
C SER A 90 18.05 10.17 -4.74
N LEU A 91 18.06 10.69 -3.51
CA LEU A 91 16.87 11.23 -2.84
C LEU A 91 16.34 12.49 -3.55
N ASP A 92 17.22 13.39 -4.00
CA ASP A 92 16.84 14.58 -4.77
C ASP A 92 16.23 14.20 -6.12
N LEU A 93 16.84 13.26 -6.85
CA LEU A 93 16.30 12.75 -8.10
C LEU A 93 14.93 12.06 -7.90
N ALA A 94 14.74 11.37 -6.77
CA ALA A 94 13.45 10.79 -6.45
C ALA A 94 12.40 11.86 -6.13
N ALA A 95 12.76 12.91 -5.40
CA ALA A 95 11.86 14.04 -5.13
C ALA A 95 11.42 14.70 -6.44
N GLU A 96 12.35 14.98 -7.35
CA GLU A 96 12.07 15.54 -8.67
C GLU A 96 11.14 14.62 -9.49
N ALA A 97 11.41 13.32 -9.56
CA ALA A 97 10.66 12.36 -10.36
C ALA A 97 9.18 12.29 -9.95
N TRP A 98 8.87 12.26 -8.66
CA TRP A 98 7.49 12.24 -8.15
C TRP A 98 6.86 13.64 -8.00
N GLY A 99 7.61 14.72 -8.24
CA GLY A 99 7.16 16.10 -8.05
C GLY A 99 6.98 16.47 -6.59
N ALA A 100 7.83 15.95 -5.74
CA ALA A 100 7.88 16.24 -4.31
C ALA A 100 8.97 17.28 -3.99
N ARG A 101 8.83 17.98 -2.86
CA ARG A 101 9.89 18.85 -2.32
C ARG A 101 11.06 18.04 -1.78
N ARG A 102 10.75 16.89 -1.14
CA ARG A 102 11.72 16.00 -0.54
C ARG A 102 11.23 14.55 -0.52
N THR A 103 12.16 13.61 -0.60
CA THR A 103 11.86 12.18 -0.54
C THR A 103 12.82 11.49 0.43
N TRP A 104 12.32 10.48 1.15
CA TRP A 104 13.11 9.57 1.98
C TRP A 104 12.96 8.15 1.47
N PHE A 105 14.07 7.43 1.34
CA PHE A 105 14.07 5.98 1.09
C PHE A 105 13.83 5.22 2.39
N LEU A 106 12.87 4.31 2.37
CA LEU A 106 12.45 3.53 3.53
C LEU A 106 12.71 2.04 3.29
N THR A 107 13.45 1.42 4.19
CA THR A 107 13.75 -0.02 4.15
C THR A 107 12.86 -0.84 5.09
N GLY A 108 11.95 -0.20 5.81
CA GLY A 108 10.90 -0.81 6.62
C GLY A 108 9.53 -0.81 5.93
N GLY A 109 9.48 -0.55 4.62
CA GLY A 109 8.27 -0.55 3.79
C GLY A 109 7.36 0.65 4.01
N ALA A 110 6.24 0.68 3.28
CA ALA A 110 5.18 1.66 3.51
C ALA A 110 4.62 1.62 4.94
N SER A 111 4.75 0.48 5.62
CA SER A 111 4.38 0.37 7.04
C SER A 111 5.23 1.29 7.93
N GLN A 112 6.53 1.46 7.63
CA GLN A 112 7.37 2.46 8.28
C GLN A 112 6.90 3.87 7.89
N GLY A 113 6.59 4.12 6.61
CA GLY A 113 6.08 5.39 6.11
C GLY A 113 4.80 5.84 6.81
N ASN A 114 3.84 4.94 6.98
CA ASN A 114 2.58 5.21 7.69
C ASN A 114 2.81 5.55 9.17
N ARG A 115 3.73 4.85 9.85
CA ARG A 115 4.10 5.18 11.24
C ARG A 115 4.84 6.52 11.34
N ILE A 116 5.72 6.82 10.38
CA ILE A 116 6.38 8.13 10.28
C ILE A 116 5.35 9.24 10.11
N ALA A 117 4.39 9.08 9.20
CA ALA A 117 3.33 10.06 8.97
C ALA A 117 2.52 10.32 10.26
N ALA A 118 2.09 9.27 10.96
CA ALA A 118 1.38 9.42 12.23
C ALA A 118 2.22 10.12 13.31
N LEU A 119 3.50 9.77 13.44
CA LEU A 119 4.41 10.41 14.39
C LEU A 119 4.66 11.89 14.05
N ALA A 120 4.81 12.21 12.75
CA ALA A 120 5.03 13.58 12.29
C ALA A 120 3.80 14.46 12.59
N VAL A 121 2.60 14.02 12.19
CA VAL A 121 1.39 14.83 12.41
C VAL A 121 1.03 14.99 13.88
N ARG A 122 1.47 14.08 14.75
CA ARG A 122 1.34 14.26 16.21
C ARG A 122 2.01 15.54 16.72
N GLY A 123 3.02 16.04 16.01
CA GLY A 123 3.65 17.33 16.28
C GLY A 123 2.78 18.54 15.93
N LEU A 124 1.75 18.38 15.11
CA LEU A 124 0.76 19.43 14.80
C LEU A 124 -0.40 19.43 15.78
N GLY A 125 -0.79 18.25 16.26
CA GLY A 125 -1.88 18.06 17.20
C GLY A 125 -2.20 16.60 17.46
N ALA A 126 -3.27 16.32 18.17
CA ALA A 126 -3.64 14.96 18.56
C ALA A 126 -4.73 14.35 17.69
N ASN A 127 -5.54 15.17 17.00
CA ASN A 127 -6.71 14.71 16.29
C ASN A 127 -6.38 14.39 14.82
N VAL A 128 -6.75 13.23 14.36
CA VAL A 128 -6.59 12.86 12.94
C VAL A 128 -7.92 12.38 12.37
N LEU A 129 -8.33 12.93 11.21
CA LEU A 129 -9.44 12.36 10.45
C LEU A 129 -8.87 11.33 9.47
N SER A 130 -9.26 10.07 9.61
CA SER A 130 -8.76 8.98 8.79
C SER A 130 -9.86 8.31 8.00
N GLN A 131 -9.57 7.95 6.74
CA GLN A 131 -10.39 6.99 6.02
C GLN A 131 -10.46 5.68 6.82
N ARG A 132 -11.67 5.17 7.06
CA ARG A 132 -11.88 3.99 7.90
C ARG A 132 -11.21 2.72 7.36
N SER A 133 -11.00 2.62 6.06
CA SER A 133 -10.28 1.53 5.39
C SER A 133 -8.75 1.71 5.33
N ALA A 134 -8.18 2.57 6.19
CA ALA A 134 -6.74 2.75 6.31
C ALA A 134 -6.01 1.42 6.57
N HIS A 135 -4.81 1.29 6.02
CA HIS A 135 -3.97 0.12 6.26
C HIS A 135 -3.60 0.01 7.75
N SER A 136 -3.55 -1.20 8.28
CA SER A 136 -3.28 -1.47 9.71
C SER A 136 -2.03 -0.76 10.25
N SER A 137 -1.00 -0.55 9.42
CA SER A 137 0.21 0.17 9.84
C SER A 137 -0.02 1.64 10.16
N PHE A 138 -1.06 2.29 9.60
CA PHE A 138 -1.45 3.62 10.04
C PHE A 138 -2.15 3.57 11.40
N SER A 139 -3.01 2.57 11.61
CA SER A 139 -3.62 2.34 12.94
C SER A 139 -2.56 2.07 14.01
N ASP A 140 -1.51 1.28 13.68
CA ASP A 140 -0.34 1.09 14.55
C ASP A 140 0.36 2.43 14.85
N GLY A 141 0.45 3.29 13.82
CA GLY A 141 0.99 4.65 13.94
C GLY A 141 0.14 5.54 14.85
N VAL A 142 -1.18 5.54 14.68
CA VAL A 142 -2.14 6.26 15.54
C VAL A 142 -1.96 5.86 17.01
N LEU A 143 -1.89 4.56 17.27
CA LEU A 143 -1.65 4.01 18.60
C LEU A 143 -0.28 4.45 19.16
N SER A 144 0.78 4.27 18.37
CA SER A 144 2.16 4.57 18.80
C SER A 144 2.36 6.06 19.05
N ALA A 145 1.80 6.93 18.22
CA ALA A 145 1.88 8.38 18.34
C ALA A 145 0.92 8.94 19.42
N GLY A 146 -0.08 8.18 19.87
CA GLY A 146 -1.14 8.65 20.75
C GLY A 146 -2.05 9.67 20.07
N LEU A 147 -2.39 9.42 18.81
CA LEU A 147 -3.39 10.18 18.09
C LEU A 147 -4.80 9.74 18.47
N VAL A 148 -5.75 10.65 18.34
CA VAL A 148 -7.18 10.42 18.56
C VAL A 148 -7.87 10.47 17.19
N PRO A 149 -8.31 9.32 16.63
CA PRO A 149 -8.89 9.29 15.32
C PRO A 149 -10.38 9.67 15.33
N SER A 150 -10.78 10.40 14.30
CA SER A 150 -12.13 10.45 13.76
C SER A 150 -12.12 9.79 12.38
N PHE A 151 -13.28 9.36 11.88
CA PHE A 151 -13.31 8.57 10.65
C PHE A 151 -14.23 9.16 9.60
N VAL A 152 -13.82 9.03 8.33
CA VAL A 152 -14.68 9.12 7.15
C VAL A 152 -14.79 7.72 6.54
N LEU A 153 -16.02 7.32 6.20
CA LEU A 153 -16.26 6.03 5.56
C LEU A 153 -15.96 6.12 4.05
N PRO A 154 -15.27 5.12 3.47
CA PRO A 154 -15.13 5.01 2.04
C PRO A 154 -16.46 4.62 1.41
N SER A 155 -16.64 4.88 0.10
CA SER A 155 -17.70 4.24 -0.66
C SER A 155 -17.49 2.74 -0.73
N ILE A 156 -18.57 1.97 -0.81
CA ILE A 156 -18.54 0.51 -0.80
C ILE A 156 -19.39 -0.03 -1.95
N ASP A 157 -18.75 -0.82 -2.80
CA ASP A 157 -19.44 -1.68 -3.74
C ASP A 157 -19.94 -2.92 -2.97
N THR A 158 -21.24 -2.91 -2.68
CA THR A 158 -21.90 -3.98 -1.91
C THR A 158 -22.06 -5.27 -2.71
N ASP A 159 -22.05 -5.21 -4.03
CA ASP A 159 -22.20 -6.38 -4.89
C ASP A 159 -20.91 -7.23 -4.87
N HIS A 160 -19.76 -6.57 -4.78
CA HIS A 160 -18.45 -7.23 -4.75
C HIS A 160 -17.78 -7.24 -3.37
N GLY A 161 -18.36 -6.54 -2.39
CA GLY A 161 -17.79 -6.42 -1.05
C GLY A 161 -16.44 -5.69 -1.06
N VAL A 162 -16.29 -4.61 -1.86
CA VAL A 162 -15.05 -3.86 -1.98
C VAL A 162 -15.21 -2.41 -1.54
N ALA A 163 -14.18 -1.89 -0.86
CA ALA A 163 -14.11 -0.50 -0.47
C ALA A 163 -13.29 0.30 -1.48
N HIS A 164 -13.76 1.50 -1.81
CA HIS A 164 -13.09 2.44 -2.70
C HIS A 164 -12.43 3.59 -1.94
N GLY A 165 -12.65 4.81 -2.34
CA GLY A 165 -12.07 6.01 -1.76
C GLY A 165 -13.07 6.84 -0.95
N VAL A 166 -12.77 8.12 -0.85
CA VAL A 166 -13.58 9.14 -0.18
C VAL A 166 -13.75 10.30 -1.16
N SER A 167 -14.97 10.81 -1.32
CA SER A 167 -15.20 12.01 -2.11
C SER A 167 -14.83 13.29 -1.33
N PRO A 168 -14.49 14.40 -2.02
CA PRO A 168 -14.26 15.69 -1.36
C PRO A 168 -15.43 16.15 -0.50
N ALA A 169 -16.68 15.90 -0.94
CA ALA A 169 -17.88 16.26 -0.19
C ALA A 169 -18.00 15.46 1.12
N ALA A 170 -17.79 14.13 1.05
CA ALA A 170 -17.81 13.29 2.26
C ALA A 170 -16.71 13.67 3.25
N LEU A 171 -15.53 14.08 2.75
CA LEU A 171 -14.45 14.57 3.59
C LEU A 171 -14.82 15.89 4.27
N ASP A 172 -15.43 16.85 3.54
CA ASP A 172 -15.87 18.15 4.08
C ASP A 172 -16.88 17.97 5.20
N ASP A 173 -17.90 17.14 4.98
CA ASP A 173 -18.93 16.81 5.98
C ASP A 173 -18.31 16.17 7.23
N ALA A 174 -17.36 15.23 7.05
CA ALA A 174 -16.71 14.57 8.18
C ALA A 174 -15.82 15.52 8.99
N LEU A 175 -15.08 16.43 8.33
CA LEU A 175 -14.28 17.46 8.99
C LEU A 175 -15.13 18.45 9.76
N ALA A 176 -16.24 18.90 9.16
CA ALA A 176 -17.20 19.78 9.81
C ALA A 176 -17.83 19.12 11.05
N ALA A 177 -18.23 17.85 10.95
CA ALA A 177 -18.78 17.09 12.07
C ALA A 177 -17.75 16.93 13.19
N ALA A 178 -16.51 16.55 12.88
CA ALA A 178 -15.45 16.43 13.87
C ALA A 178 -15.16 17.78 14.59
N ALA A 179 -15.18 18.89 13.85
CA ALA A 179 -15.01 20.21 14.43
C ALA A 179 -16.18 20.61 15.35
N ALA A 180 -17.42 20.29 14.98
CA ALA A 180 -18.61 20.53 15.80
C ALA A 180 -18.57 19.75 17.12
N ASP A 181 -17.95 18.56 17.12
CA ASP A 181 -17.71 17.73 18.31
C ASP A 181 -16.49 18.19 19.14
N GLY A 182 -15.87 19.32 18.79
CA GLY A 182 -14.69 19.85 19.47
C GLY A 182 -13.39 19.06 19.20
N ARG A 183 -13.37 18.25 18.14
CA ARG A 183 -12.25 17.42 17.70
C ARG A 183 -11.81 17.80 16.28
N ALA A 184 -11.65 19.10 16.02
CA ALA A 184 -11.13 19.57 14.75
C ALA A 184 -9.84 18.80 14.38
N ALA A 185 -9.75 18.33 13.14
CA ALA A 185 -8.63 17.50 12.72
C ALA A 185 -7.34 18.32 12.53
N ASP A 186 -6.25 17.85 13.09
CA ASP A 186 -4.90 18.40 12.89
C ASP A 186 -4.23 17.82 11.64
N ALA A 187 -4.77 16.73 11.10
CA ALA A 187 -4.36 16.12 9.82
C ALA A 187 -5.47 15.23 9.26
N VAL A 188 -5.43 15.02 7.94
CA VAL A 188 -6.30 14.09 7.21
C VAL A 188 -5.47 12.97 6.61
N TYR A 189 -5.94 11.73 6.71
CA TYR A 189 -5.32 10.56 6.11
C TYR A 189 -6.31 9.81 5.23
N ILE A 190 -5.96 9.64 3.94
CA ILE A 190 -6.75 8.90 2.96
C ILE A 190 -5.92 7.85 2.23
N VAL A 191 -6.59 6.91 1.56
CA VAL A 191 -5.98 5.88 0.72
C VAL A 191 -6.36 6.11 -0.73
N SER A 192 -5.37 6.26 -1.61
CA SER A 192 -5.56 6.32 -3.06
C SER A 192 -4.28 5.90 -3.79
N PRO A 193 -4.35 4.94 -4.75
CA PRO A 193 -5.54 4.20 -5.18
C PRO A 193 -5.96 3.11 -4.19
N SER A 194 -7.20 2.62 -4.36
CA SER A 194 -7.70 1.45 -3.64
C SER A 194 -7.01 0.15 -4.09
N TYR A 195 -7.23 -0.95 -3.36
CA TYR A 195 -6.75 -2.28 -3.75
C TYR A 195 -7.25 -2.73 -5.13
N PHE A 196 -8.39 -2.21 -5.57
CA PHE A 196 -9.06 -2.58 -6.82
C PHE A 196 -8.76 -1.62 -7.98
N GLY A 197 -7.92 -0.60 -7.75
CA GLY A 197 -7.48 0.34 -8.76
C GLY A 197 -8.33 1.60 -8.89
N ALA A 198 -9.29 1.82 -8.01
CA ALA A 198 -10.06 3.07 -7.96
C ALA A 198 -9.19 4.21 -7.42
N VAL A 199 -9.18 5.34 -8.12
CA VAL A 199 -8.37 6.53 -7.80
C VAL A 199 -9.28 7.67 -7.36
N ALA A 200 -9.02 8.23 -6.17
CA ALA A 200 -9.79 9.33 -5.60
C ALA A 200 -9.36 10.70 -6.18
N ASP A 201 -10.24 11.72 -6.07
CA ASP A 201 -9.92 13.12 -6.37
C ASP A 201 -8.97 13.72 -5.32
N VAL A 202 -7.69 13.34 -5.40
CA VAL A 202 -6.67 13.83 -4.45
C VAL A 202 -6.57 15.36 -4.45
N ALA A 203 -6.71 16.01 -5.61
CA ALA A 203 -6.67 17.47 -5.69
C ALA A 203 -7.87 18.12 -4.97
N GLY A 204 -9.06 17.55 -5.12
CA GLY A 204 -10.26 17.97 -4.40
C GLY A 204 -10.13 17.75 -2.90
N LEU A 205 -9.65 16.57 -2.50
CA LEU A 205 -9.41 16.22 -1.09
C LEU A 205 -8.37 17.13 -0.44
N ALA A 206 -7.27 17.46 -1.15
CA ALA A 206 -6.27 18.41 -0.65
C ALA A 206 -6.86 19.80 -0.43
N ARG A 207 -7.65 20.32 -1.37
CA ARG A 207 -8.32 21.62 -1.22
C ARG A 207 -9.24 21.63 0.01
N VAL A 208 -10.01 20.58 0.23
CA VAL A 208 -10.90 20.46 1.39
C VAL A 208 -10.10 20.40 2.69
N ALA A 209 -9.13 19.50 2.80
CA ALA A 209 -8.29 19.39 3.99
C ALA A 209 -7.61 20.72 4.34
N HIS A 210 -7.01 21.39 3.35
CA HIS A 210 -6.34 22.70 3.53
C HIS A 210 -7.32 23.80 3.94
N ALA A 211 -8.56 23.80 3.42
CA ALA A 211 -9.58 24.77 3.82
C ALA A 211 -9.98 24.62 5.30
N HIS A 212 -9.89 23.40 5.85
CA HIS A 212 -10.08 23.12 7.28
C HIS A 212 -8.81 23.28 8.12
N GLY A 213 -7.69 23.71 7.52
CA GLY A 213 -6.43 23.96 8.22
C GLY A 213 -5.62 22.69 8.53
N ALA A 214 -5.87 21.59 7.85
CA ALA A 214 -5.22 20.31 8.06
C ALA A 214 -4.41 19.86 6.83
N PRO A 215 -3.19 19.32 6.99
CA PRO A 215 -2.45 18.68 5.89
C PRO A 215 -3.13 17.39 5.45
N LEU A 216 -2.99 17.08 4.14
CA LEU A 216 -3.44 15.82 3.56
C LEU A 216 -2.30 14.82 3.44
N ILE A 217 -2.46 13.66 4.08
CA ILE A 217 -1.61 12.49 3.94
C ILE A 217 -2.30 11.49 3.01
N VAL A 218 -1.60 11.03 1.98
CA VAL A 218 -2.11 10.01 1.05
C VAL A 218 -1.30 8.73 1.21
N ASP A 219 -1.97 7.65 1.60
CA ASP A 219 -1.42 6.30 1.43
C ASP A 219 -1.53 5.90 -0.05
N GLY A 220 -0.48 6.23 -0.79
CA GLY A 220 -0.30 5.90 -2.20
C GLY A 220 0.45 4.59 -2.42
N ALA A 221 0.41 3.67 -1.44
CA ALA A 221 1.19 2.43 -1.47
C ALA A 221 0.97 1.59 -2.74
N TRP A 222 -0.18 1.74 -3.39
CA TRP A 222 -0.50 1.04 -4.61
C TRP A 222 -0.26 1.84 -5.89
N GLY A 223 0.13 3.10 -5.80
CA GLY A 223 0.33 4.02 -6.92
C GLY A 223 1.77 4.52 -7.11
N PRO A 224 2.86 3.74 -6.84
CA PRO A 224 4.23 4.23 -7.01
C PRO A 224 4.59 4.57 -8.46
N HIS A 225 3.84 4.06 -9.44
CA HIS A 225 4.03 4.28 -10.88
C HIS A 225 3.24 5.47 -11.43
N PHE A 226 2.43 6.13 -10.62
CA PHE A 226 1.63 7.28 -11.05
C PHE A 226 2.50 8.48 -11.43
N GLY A 227 2.13 9.17 -12.51
CA GLY A 227 2.87 10.30 -13.06
C GLY A 227 3.98 9.96 -14.06
N PHE A 228 4.27 8.67 -14.33
CA PHE A 228 5.35 8.26 -15.23
C PHE A 228 4.90 7.89 -16.66
N HIS A 229 3.62 8.04 -16.98
CA HIS A 229 3.06 7.89 -18.33
C HIS A 229 1.80 8.75 -18.47
N PRO A 230 1.51 9.34 -19.65
CA PRO A 230 0.31 10.17 -19.84
C PRO A 230 -1.01 9.46 -19.54
N ASP A 231 -1.07 8.15 -19.78
CA ASP A 231 -2.27 7.34 -19.55
C ASP A 231 -2.34 6.77 -18.11
N LEU A 232 -1.38 7.10 -17.24
CA LEU A 232 -1.45 6.81 -15.81
C LEU A 232 -2.07 7.99 -15.05
N PRO A 233 -2.72 7.76 -13.92
CA PRO A 233 -3.07 8.84 -13.00
C PRO A 233 -1.84 9.64 -12.56
N GLU A 234 -2.06 10.89 -12.16
CA GLU A 234 -0.98 11.77 -11.70
C GLU A 234 -0.53 11.41 -10.27
N SER A 235 0.73 11.74 -9.95
CA SER A 235 1.32 11.60 -8.63
C SER A 235 0.54 12.40 -7.58
N PRO A 236 0.16 11.82 -6.42
CA PRO A 236 -0.52 12.55 -5.36
C PRO A 236 0.25 13.77 -4.86
N ALA A 237 1.60 13.75 -4.89
CA ALA A 237 2.42 14.90 -4.50
C ALA A 237 2.23 16.10 -5.42
N ARG A 238 2.05 15.87 -6.74
CA ARG A 238 1.72 16.93 -7.70
C ARG A 238 0.29 17.42 -7.61
N LEU A 239 -0.61 16.60 -7.06
CA LEU A 239 -2.02 16.95 -6.85
C LEU A 239 -2.29 17.68 -5.53
N GLY A 240 -1.25 17.99 -4.75
CA GLY A 240 -1.36 18.80 -3.54
C GLY A 240 -1.40 18.01 -2.23
N ALA A 241 -1.16 16.72 -2.24
CA ALA A 241 -0.93 15.97 -1.00
C ALA A 241 0.33 16.49 -0.28
N ASP A 242 0.25 16.69 1.04
CA ASP A 242 1.39 17.18 1.83
C ASP A 242 2.38 16.05 2.17
N LEU A 243 1.89 14.83 2.43
CA LEU A 243 2.71 13.63 2.57
C LEU A 243 2.13 12.48 1.73
N VAL A 244 3.01 11.73 1.06
CA VAL A 244 2.62 10.56 0.27
C VAL A 244 3.47 9.36 0.67
N VAL A 245 2.83 8.28 1.07
CA VAL A 245 3.49 7.00 1.36
C VAL A 245 3.42 6.12 0.12
N SER A 246 4.56 5.68 -0.41
CA SER A 246 4.65 4.91 -1.65
C SER A 246 5.36 3.57 -1.42
N SER A 247 4.66 2.44 -1.65
CA SER A 247 5.27 1.10 -1.66
C SER A 247 5.93 0.84 -3.01
N THR A 248 7.11 1.37 -3.23
CA THR A 248 7.80 1.31 -4.51
C THR A 248 8.01 -0.12 -5.01
N HIS A 249 8.15 -1.09 -4.10
CA HIS A 249 8.30 -2.50 -4.44
C HIS A 249 7.05 -3.13 -5.09
N LYS A 250 5.85 -2.54 -4.96
CA LYS A 250 4.62 -3.14 -5.51
C LYS A 250 4.60 -3.02 -7.03
N LEU A 251 4.39 -1.84 -7.59
CA LEU A 251 4.34 -1.61 -9.04
C LEU A 251 5.55 -0.84 -9.59
N GLY A 252 6.36 -0.23 -8.73
CA GLY A 252 7.56 0.51 -9.13
C GLY A 252 8.80 -0.37 -9.40
N GLY A 253 8.78 -1.65 -9.01
CA GLY A 253 9.81 -2.62 -9.38
C GLY A 253 11.06 -2.68 -8.49
N SER A 254 11.06 -2.05 -7.32
CA SER A 254 12.12 -2.21 -6.32
C SER A 254 12.00 -3.53 -5.54
N LEU A 255 13.00 -3.87 -4.73
CA LEU A 255 12.96 -5.07 -3.90
C LEU A 255 11.87 -4.98 -2.82
N THR A 256 11.29 -6.12 -2.46
CA THR A 256 10.29 -6.22 -1.39
C THR A 256 10.79 -5.54 -0.12
N GLN A 257 9.86 -4.91 0.63
CA GLN A 257 10.10 -4.12 1.84
C GLN A 257 10.66 -2.71 1.58
N SER A 258 11.05 -2.36 0.36
CA SER A 258 11.48 -0.99 0.05
C SER A 258 10.27 -0.08 -0.28
N ALA A 259 10.33 1.16 0.17
CA ALA A 259 9.28 2.17 0.00
C ALA A 259 9.89 3.57 -0.05
N MET A 260 9.08 4.56 -0.40
CA MET A 260 9.44 5.98 -0.34
C MET A 260 8.37 6.75 0.45
N LEU A 261 8.80 7.80 1.12
CA LEU A 261 7.94 8.83 1.69
C LEU A 261 8.27 10.15 0.98
N HIS A 262 7.24 10.81 0.46
CA HIS A 262 7.38 12.06 -0.28
C HIS A 262 6.71 13.19 0.49
N LEU A 263 7.40 14.31 0.67
CA LEU A 263 6.86 15.58 1.16
C LEU A 263 6.47 16.42 -0.04
N GLY A 264 5.21 16.83 -0.14
CA GLY A 264 4.70 17.66 -1.23
C GLY A 264 5.13 19.13 -1.14
N HIS A 265 4.47 19.97 -1.92
CA HIS A 265 4.68 21.43 -1.95
C HIS A 265 3.51 22.19 -1.30
N GLY A 266 2.70 21.53 -0.48
CA GLY A 266 1.51 22.10 0.15
C GLY A 266 1.82 23.19 1.20
N PRO A 267 0.78 23.83 1.75
CA PRO A 267 0.93 24.93 2.70
C PRO A 267 1.52 24.51 4.06
N PHE A 268 1.57 23.21 4.35
CA PHE A 268 2.07 22.68 5.62
C PHE A 268 3.52 22.17 5.56
N VAL A 269 4.19 22.29 4.40
CA VAL A 269 5.50 21.71 4.14
C VAL A 269 6.56 22.15 5.16
N ASP A 270 6.65 23.43 5.49
CA ASP A 270 7.65 23.96 6.42
C ASP A 270 7.43 23.51 7.87
N ALA A 271 6.18 23.22 8.25
CA ALA A 271 5.86 22.65 9.55
C ALA A 271 6.11 21.13 9.60
N LEU A 272 5.82 20.43 8.49
CA LEU A 272 5.94 18.96 8.41
C LEU A 272 7.38 18.49 8.25
N GLU A 273 8.20 19.16 7.45
CA GLU A 273 9.56 18.70 7.11
C GLU A 273 10.39 18.34 8.36
N PRO A 274 10.56 19.22 9.35
CA PRO A 274 11.33 18.88 10.55
C PRO A 274 10.70 17.79 11.41
N LEU A 275 9.36 17.66 11.39
CA LEU A 275 8.65 16.60 12.12
C LEU A 275 8.84 15.24 11.45
N VAL A 276 8.80 15.20 10.11
CA VAL A 276 9.08 13.99 9.33
C VAL A 276 10.53 13.54 9.52
N GLU A 277 11.50 14.45 9.47
CA GLU A 277 12.92 14.12 9.72
C GLU A 277 13.13 13.45 11.08
N ARG A 278 12.54 14.02 12.12
CA ARG A 278 12.60 13.43 13.47
C ARG A 278 11.94 12.05 13.53
N ALA A 279 10.79 11.88 12.87
CA ALA A 279 10.08 10.62 12.84
C ALA A 279 10.85 9.55 12.02
N VAL A 280 11.48 9.94 10.91
CA VAL A 280 12.38 9.07 10.15
C VAL A 280 13.55 8.63 11.02
N SER A 281 14.21 9.56 11.71
CA SER A 281 15.38 9.26 12.56
C SER A 281 15.09 8.23 13.64
N ILE A 282 13.91 8.26 14.29
CA ILE A 282 13.58 7.32 15.37
C ILE A 282 13.00 5.98 14.88
N THR A 283 12.56 5.91 13.62
CA THR A 283 11.95 4.69 13.04
C THR A 283 12.88 3.95 12.10
N ALA A 284 13.93 4.60 11.60
CA ALA A 284 14.92 3.98 10.72
C ALA A 284 15.82 3.03 11.50
N SER A 285 16.24 1.95 10.84
CA SER A 285 17.32 1.10 11.34
C SER A 285 18.65 1.86 11.26
N THR A 286 19.51 1.69 12.25
CA THR A 286 20.92 2.15 12.19
C THR A 286 21.82 1.28 11.31
N SER A 287 21.28 0.22 10.72
CA SER A 287 21.91 -0.68 9.76
C SER A 287 21.00 -0.88 8.54
N THR A 288 20.69 0.23 7.88
CA THR A 288 19.82 0.25 6.69
C THR A 288 20.45 -0.56 5.56
N SER A 289 19.64 -1.41 4.90
CA SER A 289 20.10 -2.25 3.80
C SER A 289 20.47 -1.43 2.56
N ALA A 290 21.73 -1.48 2.16
CA ALA A 290 22.22 -0.84 0.95
C ALA A 290 21.54 -1.40 -0.31
N LEU A 291 21.26 -2.70 -0.35
CA LEU A 291 20.58 -3.36 -1.47
C LEU A 291 19.16 -2.81 -1.66
N LEU A 292 18.40 -2.59 -0.57
CA LEU A 292 17.07 -2.02 -0.65
C LEU A 292 17.11 -0.57 -1.11
N GLN A 293 18.05 0.25 -0.63
CA GLN A 293 18.23 1.62 -1.07
C GLN A 293 18.64 1.71 -2.56
N ALA A 294 19.58 0.88 -3.00
CA ALA A 294 19.96 0.82 -4.41
C ALA A 294 18.80 0.40 -5.31
N SER A 295 17.98 -0.56 -4.83
CA SER A 295 16.78 -0.96 -5.59
C SER A 295 15.76 0.16 -5.76
N LEU A 296 15.66 1.09 -4.80
CA LEU A 296 14.81 2.29 -4.90
C LEU A 296 15.35 3.28 -5.91
N ASP A 297 16.67 3.54 -5.92
CA ASP A 297 17.33 4.40 -6.89
C ASP A 297 17.17 3.85 -8.33
N ILE A 298 17.36 2.54 -8.53
CA ILE A 298 17.16 1.87 -9.81
C ILE A 298 15.68 1.90 -10.23
N ALA A 299 14.74 1.70 -9.30
CA ALA A 299 13.31 1.75 -9.59
C ALA A 299 12.87 3.16 -10.02
N ARG A 300 13.37 4.21 -9.35
CA ARG A 300 13.16 5.61 -9.77
C ARG A 300 13.65 5.80 -11.20
N HIS A 301 14.90 5.45 -11.50
CA HIS A 301 15.46 5.52 -12.85
C HIS A 301 14.57 4.80 -13.86
N SER A 302 14.18 3.55 -13.57
CA SER A 302 13.40 2.72 -14.48
C SER A 302 12.01 3.30 -14.77
N LEU A 303 11.34 3.89 -13.78
CA LEU A 303 10.06 4.56 -13.97
C LEU A 303 10.22 5.86 -14.78
N ALA A 304 11.18 6.70 -14.41
CA ALA A 304 11.39 8.00 -15.05
C ALA A 304 11.81 7.90 -16.53
N THR A 305 12.54 6.82 -16.88
CA THR A 305 13.03 6.60 -18.26
C THR A 305 12.22 5.59 -19.05
N GLY A 306 11.25 4.90 -18.41
CA GLY A 306 10.57 3.73 -18.94
C GLY A 306 9.18 3.96 -19.54
N ALA A 307 8.81 5.19 -19.91
CA ALA A 307 7.45 5.52 -20.37
C ALA A 307 6.95 4.61 -21.49
N GLU A 308 7.79 4.29 -22.50
CA GLU A 308 7.40 3.38 -23.59
C GLU A 308 7.12 1.96 -23.10
N LEU A 309 7.90 1.46 -22.13
CA LEU A 309 7.68 0.15 -21.52
C LEU A 309 6.37 0.12 -20.72
N ILE A 310 6.09 1.20 -19.97
CA ILE A 310 4.84 1.37 -19.24
C ILE A 310 3.65 1.39 -20.21
N GLY A 311 3.75 2.13 -21.31
CA GLY A 311 2.70 2.15 -22.36
C GLY A 311 2.40 0.76 -22.92
N ARG A 312 3.43 -0.08 -23.14
CA ARG A 312 3.22 -1.48 -23.57
C ARG A 312 2.49 -2.31 -22.51
N SER A 313 2.77 -2.08 -21.22
CA SER A 313 2.04 -2.74 -20.13
C SER A 313 0.57 -2.34 -20.09
N ILE A 314 0.26 -1.06 -20.32
CA ILE A 314 -1.12 -0.54 -20.37
C ILE A 314 -1.88 -1.20 -21.53
N VAL A 315 -1.29 -1.22 -22.73
CA VAL A 315 -1.90 -1.90 -23.91
C VAL A 315 -2.17 -3.38 -23.65
N ALA A 316 -1.23 -4.08 -22.99
CA ALA A 316 -1.42 -5.49 -22.64
C ALA A 316 -2.55 -5.69 -21.62
N ALA A 317 -2.65 -4.79 -20.63
CA ALA A 317 -3.72 -4.81 -19.62
C ALA A 317 -5.09 -4.55 -20.25
N ASP A 318 -5.18 -3.60 -21.18
CA ASP A 318 -6.42 -3.28 -21.89
C ASP A 318 -6.89 -4.44 -22.76
N ALA A 319 -5.97 -5.06 -23.51
CA ALA A 319 -6.29 -6.26 -24.29
C ALA A 319 -6.78 -7.43 -23.41
N PHE A 320 -6.28 -7.51 -22.17
CA PHE A 320 -6.76 -8.51 -21.20
C PHE A 320 -8.17 -8.18 -20.69
N ARG A 321 -8.47 -6.90 -20.39
CA ARG A 321 -9.82 -6.46 -20.04
C ARG A 321 -10.82 -6.76 -21.15
N ASP A 322 -10.44 -6.50 -22.42
CA ASP A 322 -11.30 -6.77 -23.57
C ASP A 322 -11.59 -8.27 -23.69
N ALA A 323 -10.58 -9.13 -23.54
CA ALA A 323 -10.77 -10.57 -23.54
C ALA A 323 -11.68 -11.06 -22.39
N LEU A 324 -11.63 -10.42 -21.22
CA LEU A 324 -12.53 -10.72 -20.10
C LEU A 324 -13.97 -10.28 -20.40
N ARG A 325 -14.18 -9.10 -21.01
CA ARG A 325 -15.51 -8.58 -21.39
C ARG A 325 -16.18 -9.44 -22.48
N ASP A 326 -15.38 -9.99 -23.40
CA ASP A 326 -15.86 -10.87 -24.46
C ASP A 326 -16.27 -12.26 -23.96
N ASP A 327 -15.91 -12.62 -22.72
CA ASP A 327 -16.24 -13.91 -22.11
C ASP A 327 -17.36 -13.74 -21.06
N PRO A 328 -18.57 -14.26 -21.32
CA PRO A 328 -19.73 -14.02 -20.44
C PRO A 328 -19.59 -14.57 -19.02
N ARG A 329 -18.54 -15.32 -18.73
CA ARG A 329 -18.24 -15.85 -17.38
C ARG A 329 -17.56 -14.82 -16.51
N PHE A 330 -16.98 -13.77 -17.09
CA PHE A 330 -16.17 -12.79 -16.40
C PHE A 330 -16.67 -11.36 -16.65
N GLY A 331 -16.32 -10.46 -15.74
CA GLY A 331 -16.48 -9.03 -15.89
C GLY A 331 -15.22 -8.30 -15.44
N VAL A 332 -15.25 -7.00 -15.53
CA VAL A 332 -14.18 -6.10 -15.07
C VAL A 332 -14.78 -5.12 -14.08
N LEU A 333 -14.35 -5.16 -12.82
CA LEU A 333 -14.93 -4.32 -11.75
C LEU A 333 -14.88 -2.83 -12.09
N SER A 334 -13.82 -2.37 -12.76
CA SER A 334 -13.67 -0.96 -13.11
C SER A 334 -14.75 -0.44 -14.08
N ASP A 335 -15.48 -1.30 -14.77
CA ASP A 335 -16.59 -0.89 -15.64
C ASP A 335 -17.79 -0.32 -14.82
N GLY A 336 -17.90 -0.72 -13.55
CA GLY A 336 -18.89 -0.21 -12.60
C GLY A 336 -18.45 1.04 -11.82
N PHE A 337 -17.19 1.48 -11.92
CA PHE A 337 -16.66 2.56 -11.08
C PHE A 337 -17.31 3.91 -11.31
N GLY A 338 -17.90 4.14 -12.47
CA GLY A 338 -18.66 5.37 -12.74
C GLY A 338 -19.94 5.59 -11.90
N ALA A 339 -20.35 4.59 -11.11
CA ALA A 339 -21.46 4.72 -10.16
C ALA A 339 -21.02 5.34 -8.81
N PHE A 340 -19.71 5.57 -8.59
CA PHE A 340 -19.16 6.06 -7.33
C PHE A 340 -18.54 7.46 -7.51
N ASP A 341 -19.06 8.44 -6.80
CA ASP A 341 -18.64 9.85 -6.90
C ASP A 341 -17.21 10.12 -6.37
N ASP A 342 -16.64 9.19 -5.61
CA ASP A 342 -15.29 9.27 -5.08
C ASP A 342 -14.23 8.75 -6.04
N ILE A 343 -14.61 8.15 -7.18
CA ILE A 343 -13.69 7.59 -8.17
C ILE A 343 -13.60 8.51 -9.38
N VAL A 344 -12.41 9.09 -9.61
CA VAL A 344 -12.17 10.00 -10.74
C VAL A 344 -11.30 9.40 -11.84
N ALA A 345 -10.61 8.30 -11.54
CA ALA A 345 -9.77 7.58 -12.49
C ALA A 345 -9.61 6.11 -12.07
N VAL A 346 -9.04 5.32 -12.97
CA VAL A 346 -8.71 3.90 -12.76
C VAL A 346 -7.22 3.70 -13.01
N ASP A 347 -6.56 2.91 -12.17
CA ASP A 347 -5.21 2.44 -12.42
C ASP A 347 -5.22 1.41 -13.59
N PRO A 348 -4.68 1.74 -14.77
CA PRO A 348 -4.74 0.85 -15.93
C PRO A 348 -3.90 -0.42 -15.76
N LEU A 349 -2.93 -0.44 -14.83
CA LEU A 349 -2.09 -1.61 -14.56
C LEU A 349 -2.71 -2.57 -13.53
N ARG A 350 -3.94 -2.27 -13.07
CA ARG A 350 -4.68 -3.12 -12.15
C ARG A 350 -5.95 -3.64 -12.81
N VAL A 351 -6.05 -4.95 -12.96
CA VAL A 351 -7.23 -5.61 -13.53
C VAL A 351 -7.94 -6.39 -12.43
N ALA A 352 -9.02 -5.81 -11.92
CA ALA A 352 -9.92 -6.47 -11.00
C ALA A 352 -11.00 -7.22 -11.80
N ILE A 353 -10.97 -8.55 -11.74
CA ILE A 353 -11.81 -9.45 -12.51
C ILE A 353 -13.03 -9.83 -11.67
N ASP A 354 -14.23 -9.57 -12.17
CA ASP A 354 -15.46 -10.10 -11.60
C ASP A 354 -15.65 -11.55 -12.06
N VAL A 355 -15.82 -12.45 -11.11
CA VAL A 355 -16.06 -13.90 -11.34
C VAL A 355 -17.44 -14.34 -10.86
N SER A 356 -18.33 -13.42 -10.52
CA SER A 356 -19.69 -13.71 -10.01
C SER A 356 -20.48 -14.58 -10.97
N SER A 357 -20.43 -14.22 -12.27
CA SER A 357 -21.11 -14.96 -13.35
C SER A 357 -20.54 -16.36 -13.59
N ALA A 358 -19.29 -16.62 -13.17
CA ALA A 358 -18.69 -17.94 -13.26
C ALA A 358 -19.28 -18.94 -12.24
N GLY A 359 -19.97 -18.44 -11.20
CA GLY A 359 -20.60 -19.26 -10.17
C GLY A 359 -19.60 -20.00 -9.26
N VAL A 360 -18.35 -19.56 -9.24
CA VAL A 360 -17.28 -20.09 -8.38
C VAL A 360 -16.66 -18.97 -7.56
N SER A 361 -16.13 -19.31 -6.39
CA SER A 361 -15.46 -18.31 -5.56
C SER A 361 -14.13 -17.86 -6.16
N GLY A 362 -13.85 -16.55 -6.12
CA GLY A 362 -12.54 -16.00 -6.48
C GLY A 362 -11.40 -16.60 -5.63
N HIS A 363 -11.65 -16.92 -4.36
CA HIS A 363 -10.67 -17.61 -3.51
C HIS A 363 -10.29 -18.99 -4.05
N TRP A 364 -11.29 -19.77 -4.48
CA TRP A 364 -11.06 -21.08 -5.09
C TRP A 364 -10.29 -20.95 -6.41
N LEU A 365 -10.71 -20.03 -7.30
CA LEU A 365 -10.02 -19.81 -8.58
C LEU A 365 -8.56 -19.41 -8.37
N ARG A 366 -8.29 -18.49 -7.44
CA ARG A 366 -6.93 -18.06 -7.12
C ARG A 366 -6.05 -19.24 -6.72
N GLN A 367 -6.53 -20.06 -5.78
CA GLN A 367 -5.77 -21.23 -5.31
C GLN A 367 -5.59 -22.27 -6.43
N ARG A 368 -6.66 -22.59 -7.15
CA ARG A 368 -6.64 -23.55 -8.26
C ARG A 368 -5.62 -23.18 -9.35
N LEU A 369 -5.61 -21.91 -9.76
CA LEU A 369 -4.69 -21.42 -10.78
C LEU A 369 -3.23 -21.38 -10.31
N ALA A 370 -2.99 -21.08 -9.04
CA ALA A 370 -1.66 -21.16 -8.46
C ALA A 370 -1.11 -22.59 -8.45
N ASP A 371 -1.95 -23.56 -8.02
CA ASP A 371 -1.52 -24.95 -7.84
C ASP A 371 -1.32 -25.70 -9.16
N THR A 372 -2.14 -25.41 -10.17
CA THR A 372 -2.14 -26.21 -11.41
C THR A 372 -1.52 -25.50 -12.61
N ASP A 373 -1.63 -24.18 -12.67
CA ASP A 373 -1.22 -23.41 -13.84
C ASP A 373 0.00 -22.53 -13.55
N GLY A 374 0.42 -22.41 -12.27
CA GLY A 374 1.49 -21.53 -11.83
C GLY A 374 1.17 -20.05 -12.06
N ILE A 375 -0.13 -19.67 -11.99
CA ILE A 375 -0.61 -18.31 -12.16
C ILE A 375 -1.01 -17.75 -10.80
N PHE A 376 -0.32 -16.70 -10.38
CA PHE A 376 -0.50 -16.09 -9.06
C PHE A 376 -1.19 -14.73 -9.21
N PHE A 377 -2.39 -14.60 -8.65
CA PHE A 377 -3.09 -13.33 -8.52
C PHE A 377 -2.76 -12.68 -7.17
N GLU A 378 -2.74 -11.37 -7.13
CA GLU A 378 -2.39 -10.59 -5.93
C GLU A 378 -3.35 -10.90 -4.77
N MET A 379 -4.63 -10.80 -5.03
CA MET A 379 -5.66 -11.07 -4.03
C MET A 379 -6.95 -11.59 -4.67
N SER A 380 -7.86 -12.04 -3.81
CA SER A 380 -9.19 -12.48 -4.19
C SER A 380 -10.21 -12.11 -3.12
N THR A 381 -11.45 -11.93 -3.56
CA THR A 381 -12.65 -11.94 -2.71
C THR A 381 -13.51 -13.16 -3.07
N ALA A 382 -14.70 -13.27 -2.50
CA ALA A 382 -15.65 -14.30 -2.93
C ALA A 382 -16.03 -14.14 -4.41
N THR A 383 -16.10 -12.91 -4.91
CA THR A 383 -16.62 -12.57 -6.25
C THR A 383 -15.57 -12.02 -7.19
N SER A 384 -14.32 -11.83 -6.75
CA SER A 384 -13.32 -11.19 -7.60
C SER A 384 -11.91 -11.75 -7.44
N LEU A 385 -11.09 -11.49 -8.48
CA LEU A 385 -9.63 -11.66 -8.50
C LEU A 385 -8.97 -10.34 -8.88
N VAL A 386 -7.81 -10.05 -8.31
CA VAL A 386 -7.03 -8.88 -8.68
C VAL A 386 -5.71 -9.30 -9.32
N ALA A 387 -5.53 -8.94 -10.58
CA ALA A 387 -4.28 -9.06 -11.31
C ALA A 387 -3.51 -7.74 -11.24
N LEU A 388 -2.21 -7.82 -10.95
CA LEU A 388 -1.26 -6.71 -11.01
C LEU A 388 -0.34 -6.90 -12.20
N ILE A 389 -0.24 -5.87 -13.04
CA ILE A 389 0.72 -5.83 -14.13
C ILE A 389 1.78 -4.82 -13.73
N GLY A 390 2.99 -5.30 -13.42
CA GLY A 390 4.09 -4.42 -13.03
C GLY A 390 4.40 -3.42 -14.14
N ALA A 391 4.71 -2.18 -13.77
CA ALA A 391 5.08 -1.15 -14.73
C ALA A 391 6.29 -1.63 -15.58
N GLY A 392 6.15 -1.55 -16.90
CA GLY A 392 7.14 -2.05 -17.85
C GLY A 392 7.13 -3.56 -18.07
N LYS A 393 6.14 -4.31 -17.56
CA LYS A 393 6.00 -5.77 -17.75
C LYS A 393 4.85 -6.11 -18.70
N THR A 394 5.03 -7.17 -19.48
CA THR A 394 4.02 -7.72 -20.38
C THR A 394 3.92 -9.24 -20.17
N PRO A 395 3.30 -9.71 -19.08
CA PRO A 395 3.11 -11.13 -18.82
C PRO A 395 2.18 -11.76 -19.88
N ASP A 396 2.19 -13.09 -20.01
CA ASP A 396 1.29 -13.81 -20.92
C ASP A 396 -0.15 -13.81 -20.38
N LEU A 397 -0.86 -12.69 -20.57
CA LEU A 397 -2.24 -12.49 -20.14
C LEU A 397 -3.24 -13.32 -20.94
N GLN A 398 -2.91 -13.71 -22.20
CA GLN A 398 -3.74 -14.63 -22.96
C GLN A 398 -3.73 -16.04 -22.36
N ARG A 399 -2.57 -16.49 -21.85
CA ARG A 399 -2.50 -17.74 -21.09
C ARG A 399 -3.31 -17.65 -19.81
N ALA A 400 -3.24 -16.53 -19.10
CA ALA A 400 -4.02 -16.30 -17.89
C ALA A 400 -5.53 -16.39 -18.16
N HIS A 401 -6.02 -15.74 -19.23
CA HIS A 401 -7.43 -15.83 -19.63
C HIS A 401 -7.85 -17.27 -19.98
N ARG A 402 -7.05 -17.98 -20.79
CA ARG A 402 -7.34 -19.38 -21.13
C ARG A 402 -7.38 -20.28 -19.89
N ALA A 403 -6.48 -20.08 -18.94
CA ALA A 403 -6.45 -20.84 -17.70
C ALA A 403 -7.66 -20.55 -16.79
N LEU A 404 -8.06 -19.26 -16.67
CA LEU A 404 -9.30 -18.86 -16.01
C LEU A 404 -10.52 -19.58 -16.61
N ALA A 405 -10.67 -19.54 -17.94
CA ALA A 405 -11.75 -20.18 -18.66
C ALA A 405 -11.77 -21.71 -18.42
N ALA A 406 -10.62 -22.37 -18.56
CA ALA A 406 -10.50 -23.81 -18.35
C ALA A 406 -10.79 -24.21 -16.90
N ALA A 407 -10.37 -23.42 -15.91
CA ALA A 407 -10.65 -23.67 -14.52
C ALA A 407 -12.15 -23.63 -14.23
N VAL A 408 -12.87 -22.63 -14.74
CA VAL A 408 -14.33 -22.49 -14.59
C VAL A 408 -15.10 -23.61 -15.29
N ASP A 409 -14.61 -24.13 -16.41
CA ASP A 409 -15.25 -25.24 -17.16
C ASP A 409 -14.94 -26.63 -16.59
N SER A 410 -14.06 -26.73 -15.59
CA SER A 410 -13.64 -28.01 -15.01
C SER A 410 -14.75 -28.72 -14.24
N GLU A 411 -14.65 -30.06 -14.10
CA GLU A 411 -15.55 -30.87 -13.27
C GLU A 411 -15.45 -30.45 -11.78
N GLU A 412 -14.27 -30.01 -11.35
CA GLU A 412 -14.04 -29.52 -10.00
C GLU A 412 -14.84 -28.24 -9.73
N ALA A 413 -14.93 -27.32 -10.69
CA ALA A 413 -15.75 -26.11 -10.61
C ALA A 413 -17.24 -26.45 -10.39
N GLN A 414 -17.77 -27.49 -11.04
CA GLN A 414 -19.16 -27.91 -10.86
C GLN A 414 -19.47 -28.30 -9.40
N THR A 415 -18.52 -28.93 -8.73
CA THR A 415 -18.64 -29.27 -7.32
C THR A 415 -18.62 -28.05 -6.42
N HIS A 416 -17.88 -27.01 -6.80
CA HIS A 416 -17.79 -25.75 -6.06
C HIS A 416 -19.01 -24.84 -6.27
N ARG A 417 -19.62 -24.82 -7.45
CA ARG A 417 -20.84 -24.02 -7.75
C ARG A 417 -22.00 -24.32 -6.80
N SER A 418 -22.15 -25.55 -6.39
CA SER A 418 -23.21 -25.94 -5.44
C SER A 418 -23.02 -25.39 -4.02
N ARG A 419 -21.87 -24.81 -3.70
CA ARG A 419 -21.50 -24.28 -2.37
C ARG A 419 -21.51 -22.76 -2.30
N VAL A 420 -21.52 -22.06 -3.45
CA VAL A 420 -21.59 -20.60 -3.49
C VAL A 420 -23.05 -20.20 -3.37
N ALA A 421 -23.49 -19.90 -2.16
CA ALA A 421 -24.81 -19.33 -1.92
C ALA A 421 -24.81 -17.84 -2.32
N ASP A 422 -25.95 -17.39 -2.85
CA ASP A 422 -26.24 -16.01 -3.21
C ASP A 422 -26.33 -15.16 -1.92
N HIS A 423 -25.21 -14.61 -1.49
CA HIS A 423 -25.16 -13.76 -0.30
C HIS A 423 -24.54 -12.41 -0.68
N GLY A 424 -25.40 -11.42 -0.90
CA GLY A 424 -24.99 -10.02 -0.89
C GLY A 424 -24.23 -9.71 0.40
N PHE A 425 -23.24 -8.83 0.31
CA PHE A 425 -22.47 -8.42 1.48
C PHE A 425 -23.38 -7.61 2.43
N PRO A 426 -23.47 -7.97 3.73
CA PRO A 426 -24.30 -7.23 4.67
C PRO A 426 -23.79 -5.78 4.82
N ALA A 427 -24.70 -4.83 4.96
CA ALA A 427 -24.34 -3.44 5.22
C ALA A 427 -23.43 -3.34 6.45
N LEU A 428 -22.38 -2.52 6.34
CA LEU A 428 -21.48 -2.27 7.48
C LEU A 428 -22.26 -1.60 8.60
N PRO A 429 -22.06 -2.03 9.86
CA PRO A 429 -22.64 -1.33 11.01
C PRO A 429 -21.94 0.02 11.21
N ASP A 430 -22.67 0.98 11.76
CA ASP A 430 -22.05 2.21 12.21
C ASP A 430 -21.03 1.92 13.33
N PRO A 431 -19.87 2.60 13.34
CA PRO A 431 -18.89 2.45 14.40
C PRO A 431 -19.48 2.88 15.74
N GLY A 432 -19.09 2.22 16.82
CA GLY A 432 -19.38 2.67 18.17
C GLY A 432 -18.62 3.97 18.51
N ALA A 433 -19.09 4.66 19.54
CA ALA A 433 -18.42 5.87 20.01
C ALA A 433 -17.00 5.55 20.53
N LEU A 434 -16.03 6.41 20.22
CA LEU A 434 -14.69 6.32 20.79
C LEU A 434 -14.74 6.84 22.24
N GLN A 435 -14.74 5.93 23.21
CA GLN A 435 -14.85 6.21 24.65
C GLN A 435 -13.49 6.44 25.32
N MET A 436 -12.41 5.93 24.70
CA MET A 436 -11.04 5.99 25.20
C MET A 436 -10.08 6.15 24.00
N SER A 437 -8.90 6.76 24.22
CA SER A 437 -7.92 6.81 23.13
C SER A 437 -7.48 5.38 22.75
N PRO A 438 -7.18 5.10 21.46
CA PRO A 438 -6.71 3.77 21.05
C PRO A 438 -5.48 3.32 21.83
N ARG A 439 -4.58 4.24 22.19
CA ARG A 439 -3.38 3.97 22.97
C ARG A 439 -3.72 3.56 24.41
N ASP A 440 -4.60 4.29 25.07
CA ASP A 440 -4.99 3.97 26.45
C ASP A 440 -5.72 2.63 26.51
N ALA A 441 -6.60 2.34 25.54
CA ALA A 441 -7.29 1.06 25.45
C ALA A 441 -6.33 -0.11 25.21
N PHE A 442 -5.29 0.09 24.38
CA PHE A 442 -4.30 -0.94 24.09
C PHE A 442 -3.43 -1.29 25.31
N PHE A 443 -3.10 -0.31 26.15
CA PHE A 443 -2.27 -0.50 27.34
C PHE A 443 -3.08 -0.76 28.62
N ALA A 444 -4.41 -0.70 28.54
CA ALA A 444 -5.28 -1.02 29.68
C ALA A 444 -5.21 -2.51 30.06
N ASP A 445 -5.56 -2.84 31.29
CA ASP A 445 -5.85 -4.21 31.67
C ASP A 445 -7.04 -4.73 30.85
N THR A 446 -6.94 -5.95 30.35
CA THR A 446 -7.94 -6.55 29.47
C THR A 446 -8.48 -7.88 29.99
N GLU A 447 -9.65 -8.26 29.50
CA GLU A 447 -10.24 -9.57 29.71
C GLU A 447 -10.96 -10.03 28.43
N LEU A 448 -11.11 -11.36 28.26
CA LEU A 448 -11.95 -11.94 27.25
C LEU A 448 -13.34 -12.17 27.84
N VAL A 449 -14.37 -11.69 27.12
CA VAL A 449 -15.77 -11.86 27.51
C VAL A 449 -16.55 -12.52 26.37
N PRO A 450 -17.61 -13.30 26.66
CA PRO A 450 -18.52 -13.79 25.64
C PRO A 450 -19.14 -12.66 24.82
N ALA A 451 -19.47 -12.91 23.56
CA ALA A 451 -20.09 -11.93 22.67
C ALA A 451 -21.35 -11.26 23.25
N ALA A 452 -22.15 -11.99 24.00
CA ALA A 452 -23.34 -11.45 24.66
C ALA A 452 -23.02 -10.40 25.75
N ASP A 453 -21.86 -10.52 26.40
CA ASP A 453 -21.41 -9.65 27.49
C ASP A 453 -20.49 -8.53 26.99
N ALA A 454 -20.15 -8.54 25.69
CA ALA A 454 -19.27 -7.55 25.07
C ALA A 454 -19.98 -6.25 24.71
N VAL A 455 -21.30 -6.28 24.49
CA VAL A 455 -22.09 -5.10 24.10
C VAL A 455 -22.03 -4.02 25.20
N GLY A 456 -21.70 -2.78 24.81
CA GLY A 456 -21.50 -1.65 25.72
C GLY A 456 -20.13 -1.62 26.40
N ARG A 457 -19.27 -2.61 26.16
CA ARG A 457 -17.88 -2.61 26.66
C ARG A 457 -16.97 -1.91 25.64
N ILE A 458 -15.78 -1.54 26.06
CA ILE A 458 -14.76 -0.88 25.24
C ILE A 458 -13.83 -1.94 24.64
N SER A 459 -13.69 -1.94 23.32
CA SER A 459 -12.78 -2.84 22.63
C SER A 459 -11.31 -2.57 22.98
N ALA A 460 -10.53 -3.62 23.17
CA ALA A 460 -9.08 -3.55 23.29
C ALA A 460 -8.36 -4.00 22.00
N ASP A 461 -9.09 -4.59 21.05
CA ASP A 461 -8.55 -5.13 19.80
C ASP A 461 -9.11 -4.40 18.58
N THR A 462 -8.35 -4.46 17.47
CA THR A 462 -8.85 -4.10 16.15
C THR A 462 -9.45 -5.33 15.50
N LEU A 463 -10.74 -5.30 15.18
CA LEU A 463 -11.44 -6.37 14.46
C LEU A 463 -11.89 -5.87 13.09
N ALA A 464 -11.51 -6.58 12.04
CA ALA A 464 -11.87 -6.25 10.66
C ALA A 464 -12.49 -7.45 9.96
N ALA A 465 -13.71 -7.30 9.47
CA ALA A 465 -14.37 -8.30 8.64
C ALA A 465 -13.75 -8.34 7.23
N TYR A 466 -13.51 -9.52 6.71
CA TYR A 466 -13.04 -9.74 5.35
C TYR A 466 -14.03 -10.62 4.59
N PRO A 467 -14.57 -10.15 3.45
CA PRO A 467 -14.45 -8.77 2.92
C PRO A 467 -15.15 -7.73 3.80
N PRO A 468 -15.01 -6.41 3.59
CA PRO A 468 -14.11 -5.72 2.67
C PRO A 468 -12.74 -5.37 3.29
N GLY A 469 -12.45 -5.82 4.51
CA GLY A 469 -11.19 -5.52 5.20
C GLY A 469 -11.16 -4.17 5.93
N ILE A 470 -12.34 -3.57 6.16
CA ILE A 470 -12.49 -2.33 6.93
C ILE A 470 -12.56 -2.69 8.42
N PRO A 471 -11.80 -2.01 9.30
CA PRO A 471 -11.95 -2.18 10.75
C PRO A 471 -13.38 -1.84 11.21
N ASN A 472 -14.08 -2.83 11.78
CA ASN A 472 -15.40 -2.64 12.38
C ASN A 472 -15.29 -2.20 13.84
N LEU A 473 -14.18 -2.59 14.49
CA LEU A 473 -13.78 -2.14 15.82
C LEU A 473 -12.30 -1.75 15.82
N ILE A 474 -11.98 -0.73 16.59
CA ILE A 474 -10.61 -0.40 16.97
C ILE A 474 -10.52 -0.31 18.51
N PRO A 475 -9.31 -0.38 19.09
CA PRO A 475 -9.15 -0.15 20.52
C PRO A 475 -9.75 1.19 20.94
N GLY A 476 -10.52 1.19 22.04
CA GLY A 476 -11.16 2.38 22.58
C GLY A 476 -12.60 2.64 22.10
N GLU A 477 -13.08 1.93 21.08
CA GLU A 477 -14.47 2.02 20.64
C GLU A 477 -15.41 1.17 21.49
N GLU A 478 -16.62 1.67 21.69
CA GLU A 478 -17.71 0.91 22.29
C GLU A 478 -18.18 -0.19 21.34
N ILE A 479 -18.32 -1.38 21.85
CA ILE A 479 -18.82 -2.53 21.09
C ILE A 479 -20.34 -2.46 21.02
N THR A 480 -20.91 -2.25 19.82
CA THR A 480 -22.36 -2.20 19.62
C THR A 480 -22.94 -3.59 19.35
N ALA A 481 -24.24 -3.76 19.64
CA ALA A 481 -24.94 -5.00 19.31
C ALA A 481 -24.93 -5.28 17.81
N GLN A 482 -25.00 -4.23 16.97
CA GLN A 482 -24.96 -4.34 15.51
C GLN A 482 -23.58 -4.84 15.06
N THR A 483 -22.49 -4.31 15.63
CA THR A 483 -21.12 -4.74 15.31
C THR A 483 -20.90 -6.21 15.69
N VAL A 484 -21.37 -6.65 16.87
CA VAL A 484 -21.28 -8.06 17.27
C VAL A 484 -22.03 -8.96 16.30
N ALA A 485 -23.29 -8.61 15.96
CA ALA A 485 -24.10 -9.38 15.03
C ALA A 485 -23.46 -9.48 13.64
N PHE A 486 -22.94 -8.36 13.12
CA PHE A 486 -22.26 -8.28 11.84
C PHE A 486 -21.00 -9.16 11.79
N LEU A 487 -20.09 -8.99 12.76
CA LEU A 487 -18.82 -9.75 12.81
C LEU A 487 -19.08 -11.27 12.89
N ARG A 488 -20.05 -11.68 13.69
CA ARG A 488 -20.43 -13.10 13.80
C ARG A 488 -21.10 -13.63 12.52
N ALA A 489 -21.91 -12.83 11.85
CA ALA A 489 -22.50 -13.19 10.56
C ALA A 489 -21.41 -13.39 9.48
N VAL A 490 -20.43 -12.50 9.44
CA VAL A 490 -19.27 -12.64 8.53
C VAL A 490 -18.44 -13.87 8.89
N ALA A 491 -18.11 -14.09 10.15
CA ALA A 491 -17.35 -15.27 10.59
C ALA A 491 -18.06 -16.59 10.29
N GLY A 492 -19.41 -16.60 10.31
CA GLY A 492 -20.23 -17.77 9.97
C GLY A 492 -20.45 -17.97 8.46
N SER A 493 -20.03 -17.04 7.61
CA SER A 493 -20.19 -17.18 6.16
C SER A 493 -19.07 -18.05 5.56
N PRO A 494 -19.34 -18.79 4.46
CA PRO A 494 -18.36 -19.72 3.87
C PRO A 494 -17.06 -19.06 3.38
N SER A 495 -17.10 -17.77 3.06
CA SER A 495 -15.97 -17.01 2.49
C SER A 495 -15.50 -15.86 3.39
N GLY A 496 -16.15 -15.65 4.54
CA GLY A 496 -15.83 -14.56 5.47
C GLY A 496 -14.92 -15.02 6.61
N TYR A 497 -14.09 -14.09 7.08
CA TYR A 497 -13.36 -14.25 8.34
C TYR A 497 -13.19 -12.88 9.01
N VAL A 498 -12.92 -12.88 10.30
CA VAL A 498 -12.67 -11.66 11.06
C VAL A 498 -11.22 -11.64 11.53
N ARG A 499 -10.45 -10.73 10.95
CA ARG A 499 -9.06 -10.51 11.37
C ARG A 499 -9.04 -9.86 12.74
N GLY A 500 -8.14 -10.34 13.62
CA GLY A 500 -7.96 -9.84 14.97
C GLY A 500 -8.88 -10.49 16.00
N ALA A 501 -9.84 -11.33 15.59
CA ALA A 501 -10.71 -12.03 16.51
C ALA A 501 -9.95 -13.03 17.40
N ALA A 502 -10.37 -13.18 18.64
CA ALA A 502 -9.80 -14.11 19.61
C ALA A 502 -10.06 -15.59 19.23
N ASP A 503 -11.14 -15.84 18.50
CA ASP A 503 -11.53 -17.15 17.99
C ASP A 503 -12.19 -17.02 16.60
N PRO A 504 -12.18 -18.09 15.78
CA PRO A 504 -12.72 -18.06 14.42
C PRO A 504 -14.22 -17.75 14.33
N GLY A 505 -15.01 -18.08 15.36
CA GLY A 505 -16.46 -17.85 15.39
C GLY A 505 -16.86 -16.49 15.96
N VAL A 506 -15.89 -15.71 16.42
CA VAL A 506 -16.12 -14.43 17.13
C VAL A 506 -17.09 -14.61 18.30
N GLU A 507 -16.86 -15.67 19.05
CA GLU A 507 -17.63 -15.98 20.27
C GLU A 507 -17.13 -15.17 21.48
N GLN A 508 -15.89 -14.65 21.42
CA GLN A 508 -15.27 -13.88 22.49
C GLN A 508 -14.68 -12.58 21.95
N PHE A 509 -14.74 -11.55 22.77
CA PHE A 509 -14.17 -10.22 22.53
C PHE A 509 -13.19 -9.87 23.63
N ARG A 510 -12.04 -9.27 23.26
CA ARG A 510 -11.14 -8.67 24.23
C ARG A 510 -11.62 -7.24 24.52
N VAL A 511 -11.90 -6.98 25.79
CA VAL A 511 -12.39 -5.69 26.28
C VAL A 511 -11.47 -5.14 27.35
N THR A 512 -11.47 -3.81 27.51
CA THR A 512 -10.78 -3.18 28.64
C THR A 512 -11.51 -3.54 29.95
N ARG A 513 -10.78 -3.80 31.01
CA ARG A 513 -11.36 -3.87 32.36
C ARG A 513 -11.78 -2.47 32.78
N LEU A 514 -13.03 -2.34 33.17
CA LEU A 514 -13.48 -1.13 33.84
C LEU A 514 -12.80 -1.10 35.25
N GLY A 515 -12.02 -0.05 35.50
CA GLY A 515 -11.38 0.17 36.80
C GLY A 515 -12.38 0.55 37.88
#